data_1efe0f7e051095667315ade18284ace3
#
_entry.id   1efe0f7e051095667315ade18284ace3
#
_cell.length_a   1.000
_cell.length_b   1.000
_cell.length_c   1.000
_cell.angle_alpha   90.00
_cell.angle_beta   90.00
_cell.angle_gamma   90.00
#
_symmetry.space_group_name_H-M   'P 1'
#
loop_
_entity.id
_entity.type
_entity.pdbx_description
1 polymer ?
#
loop_
_entity_poly.entity_id
_entity_poly.type
_entity_poly.pdbx_seq_one_letter_code
_entity_poly.pdbx_strand_id
1 'polypeptide(L)'
;DEANRVIYFSASGVNKDEDPYLVHYYRIDFDGKNMTCLTPAEGNHYAVFSPDYKYLVDVYSKTDVPPVTELRSAVDGKLLKTLETADISKLKANGWVAPEIFKAKGRDGKTDMWGLIYRPTNFDPSKTYPIIEYIYAGPGDAYVPKSFTPFFWNATALAELGFIVVQVDGMGTSYRGKKFEEICYKNLKDAGLPDHIQWIKAAAAKYPYMDANNVGIYGMSAGGQESTTALLFHGDFYKCAYSSCGCHDNRMDKIWWNEQWMGWPVDSSYVECSNVYNAHKLERPLMLAVGEIDNNVDPASTYQVVNALEKAGKDFDLIVIPGARHTMGEAFGEHKRFDFFVKHLYKVDPPKWSDLK
;
A
#
# COMPACT_ATOMS: atom_id res chain seq x y z
N ASP A 1 17.47 20.31 -21.72
CA ASP A 1 18.56 21.22 -22.12
C ASP A 1 18.56 21.34 -23.64
N GLU A 2 17.91 22.38 -24.15
CA GLU A 2 17.79 22.59 -25.60
C GLU A 2 19.13 22.97 -26.25
N ALA A 3 19.97 23.72 -25.54
CA ALA A 3 21.24 24.18 -26.07
C ALA A 3 22.19 23.01 -26.36
N ASN A 4 22.22 22.03 -25.49
CA ASN A 4 23.03 20.82 -25.63
C ASN A 4 22.25 19.65 -26.27
N ARG A 5 20.96 19.84 -26.58
CA ARG A 5 20.05 18.85 -27.18
C ARG A 5 19.98 17.56 -26.36
N VAL A 6 19.79 17.69 -25.04
CA VAL A 6 19.73 16.59 -24.08
C VAL A 6 18.43 16.64 -23.29
N ILE A 7 17.83 15.48 -23.05
CA ILE A 7 16.67 15.29 -22.17
C ILE A 7 17.16 14.63 -20.88
N TYR A 8 16.77 15.19 -19.73
CA TYR A 8 16.92 14.59 -18.41
C TYR A 8 15.54 14.08 -17.96
N PHE A 9 15.49 12.86 -17.44
CA PHE A 9 14.23 12.26 -17.05
C PHE A 9 14.45 11.23 -15.92
N SER A 10 13.38 10.92 -15.20
CA SER A 10 13.33 9.79 -14.27
C SER A 10 12.60 8.62 -14.91
N ALA A 11 13.01 7.40 -14.58
CA ALA A 11 12.37 6.18 -15.02
C ALA A 11 12.47 5.08 -13.96
N SER A 12 11.50 4.18 -13.97
CA SER A 12 11.49 2.96 -13.17
C SER A 12 11.44 1.72 -14.08
N GLY A 13 11.80 0.54 -13.56
CA GLY A 13 11.75 -0.73 -14.31
C GLY A 13 12.77 -0.88 -15.43
N VAL A 14 13.81 -0.05 -15.48
CA VAL A 14 14.88 -0.15 -16.49
C VAL A 14 15.86 -1.27 -16.16
N ASN A 15 16.20 -1.43 -14.88
CA ASN A 15 17.11 -2.47 -14.40
C ASN A 15 16.35 -3.77 -14.13
N LYS A 16 16.73 -4.85 -14.81
CA LYS A 16 15.97 -6.13 -14.79
C LYS A 16 16.00 -6.88 -13.47
N ASP A 17 17.06 -6.68 -12.69
CA ASP A 17 17.30 -7.45 -11.45
C ASP A 17 16.90 -6.68 -10.17
N GLU A 18 16.38 -5.47 -10.32
CA GLU A 18 15.91 -4.62 -9.24
C GLU A 18 14.40 -4.67 -9.06
N ASP A 19 13.91 -4.15 -7.92
CA ASP A 19 12.50 -3.83 -7.74
C ASP A 19 12.09 -2.82 -8.83
N PRO A 20 11.14 -3.17 -9.72
CA PRO A 20 10.79 -2.36 -10.88
C PRO A 20 10.12 -1.02 -10.53
N TYR A 21 9.85 -0.76 -9.26
CA TYR A 21 9.32 0.52 -8.77
C TYR A 21 10.42 1.50 -8.33
N LEU A 22 11.70 1.08 -8.26
CA LEU A 22 12.80 1.97 -7.93
C LEU A 22 13.01 2.98 -9.05
N VAL A 23 13.08 4.25 -8.68
CA VAL A 23 13.24 5.37 -9.61
C VAL A 23 14.71 5.71 -9.76
N HIS A 24 15.18 5.77 -10.99
CA HIS A 24 16.53 6.25 -11.37
C HIS A 24 16.43 7.45 -12.29
N TYR A 25 17.48 8.24 -12.34
CA TYR A 25 17.59 9.39 -13.22
C TYR A 25 18.55 9.11 -14.39
N TYR A 26 18.13 9.58 -15.56
CA TYR A 26 18.83 9.34 -16.82
C TYR A 26 18.96 10.63 -17.60
N ARG A 27 19.91 10.62 -18.54
CA ARG A 27 19.96 11.55 -19.65
C ARG A 27 19.95 10.80 -20.97
N ILE A 28 19.47 11.45 -22.03
CA ILE A 28 19.47 10.93 -23.40
C ILE A 28 19.55 12.07 -24.38
N ASP A 29 20.24 11.88 -25.52
CA ASP A 29 20.28 12.89 -26.58
C ASP A 29 18.93 12.98 -27.31
N PHE A 30 18.65 14.10 -27.96
CA PHE A 30 17.38 14.33 -28.69
C PHE A 30 17.13 13.33 -29.82
N ASP A 31 18.19 12.67 -30.33
CA ASP A 31 18.08 11.63 -31.34
C ASP A 31 17.83 10.22 -30.76
N GLY A 32 17.63 10.14 -29.45
CA GLY A 32 17.36 8.89 -28.72
C GLY A 32 18.59 8.03 -28.47
N LYS A 33 19.81 8.54 -28.69
CA LYS A 33 21.05 7.81 -28.42
C LYS A 33 21.71 8.26 -27.11
N ASN A 34 22.80 7.57 -26.75
CA ASN A 34 23.64 7.87 -25.60
C ASN A 34 22.88 7.95 -24.27
N MET A 35 21.87 7.07 -24.08
CA MET A 35 21.18 6.98 -22.80
C MET A 35 22.18 6.58 -21.71
N THR A 36 22.25 7.41 -20.65
CA THR A 36 23.18 7.24 -19.53
C THR A 36 22.42 7.30 -18.21
N CYS A 37 22.63 6.30 -17.35
CA CYS A 37 22.13 6.34 -15.97
C CYS A 37 23.00 7.29 -15.13
N LEU A 38 22.36 8.26 -14.49
CA LEU A 38 23.02 9.25 -13.65
C LEU A 38 23.06 8.85 -12.18
N THR A 39 22.19 7.92 -11.77
CA THR A 39 22.02 7.45 -10.39
C THR A 39 22.10 5.92 -10.33
N PRO A 40 23.30 5.31 -10.49
CA PRO A 40 23.45 3.87 -10.71
C PRO A 40 23.36 3.01 -9.43
N ALA A 41 23.34 3.59 -8.23
CA ALA A 41 23.21 2.82 -7.00
C ALA A 41 21.82 2.18 -6.91
N GLU A 42 21.71 0.95 -6.37
CA GLU A 42 20.41 0.31 -6.13
C GLU A 42 19.64 1.06 -5.04
N GLY A 43 18.52 1.65 -5.41
CA GLY A 43 17.68 2.44 -4.50
C GLY A 43 16.63 3.26 -5.22
N ASN A 44 15.75 3.86 -4.43
CA ASN A 44 14.80 4.84 -4.91
C ASN A 44 15.42 6.22 -4.81
N HIS A 45 15.62 6.89 -5.94
CA HIS A 45 16.36 8.13 -6.08
C HIS A 45 15.46 9.35 -6.15
N TYR A 46 15.93 10.43 -5.55
CA TYR A 46 15.42 11.78 -5.75
C TYR A 46 16.61 12.69 -6.07
N ALA A 47 16.61 13.28 -7.27
CA ALA A 47 17.73 14.10 -7.73
C ALA A 47 17.33 15.54 -8.05
N VAL A 48 18.17 16.48 -7.64
CA VAL A 48 18.05 17.91 -7.95
C VAL A 48 19.24 18.32 -8.80
N PHE A 49 18.98 18.85 -9.98
CA PHE A 49 19.99 19.31 -10.92
C PHE A 49 20.43 20.75 -10.63
N SER A 50 21.72 21.03 -10.85
CA SER A 50 22.19 22.42 -10.90
C SER A 50 21.56 23.17 -12.09
N PRO A 51 21.41 24.53 -12.01
CA PRO A 51 20.79 25.30 -13.08
C PRO A 51 21.51 25.18 -14.44
N ASP A 52 22.80 24.85 -14.45
CA ASP A 52 23.61 24.67 -15.65
C ASP A 52 23.73 23.21 -16.11
N TYR A 53 22.99 22.29 -15.46
CA TYR A 53 22.99 20.84 -15.72
C TYR A 53 24.38 20.16 -15.72
N LYS A 54 25.34 20.73 -14.97
CA LYS A 54 26.67 20.08 -14.79
C LYS A 54 26.70 19.09 -13.64
N TYR A 55 25.88 19.32 -12.61
CA TYR A 55 25.86 18.55 -11.38
C TYR A 55 24.43 18.15 -11.01
N LEU A 56 24.33 17.09 -10.24
CA LEU A 56 23.11 16.75 -9.51
C LEU A 56 23.46 16.37 -8.07
N VAL A 57 22.58 16.73 -7.15
CA VAL A 57 22.53 16.18 -5.79
C VAL A 57 21.51 15.06 -5.82
N ASP A 58 21.97 13.86 -5.56
CA ASP A 58 21.19 12.64 -5.54
C ASP A 58 21.00 12.18 -4.10
N VAL A 59 19.76 11.95 -3.69
CA VAL A 59 19.41 11.34 -2.42
C VAL A 59 18.72 10.01 -2.71
N TYR A 60 19.29 8.91 -2.26
CA TYR A 60 18.68 7.61 -2.46
C TYR A 60 18.61 6.77 -1.18
N SER A 61 17.66 5.89 -1.14
CA SER A 61 17.45 4.94 -0.05
C SER A 61 16.62 3.74 -0.52
N LYS A 62 16.54 2.71 0.33
CA LYS A 62 15.54 1.64 0.25
C LYS A 62 14.90 1.49 1.63
N THR A 63 13.87 0.68 1.76
CA THR A 63 13.22 0.44 3.04
C THR A 63 14.17 -0.14 4.11
N ASP A 64 15.22 -0.82 3.67
CA ASP A 64 16.27 -1.44 4.49
C ASP A 64 17.62 -0.72 4.43
N VAL A 65 17.76 0.30 3.56
CA VAL A 65 18.98 1.11 3.37
C VAL A 65 18.69 2.57 3.72
N PRO A 66 19.39 3.13 4.74
CA PRO A 66 19.20 4.53 5.13
C PRO A 66 19.61 5.49 4.01
N PRO A 67 19.09 6.75 4.02
CA PRO A 67 19.40 7.72 3.00
C PRO A 67 20.89 8.03 2.86
N VAL A 68 21.34 8.04 1.61
CA VAL A 68 22.68 8.49 1.18
C VAL A 68 22.49 9.68 0.27
N THR A 69 23.26 10.76 0.51
CA THR A 69 23.26 11.97 -0.31
C THR A 69 24.59 12.12 -1.01
N GLU A 70 24.55 12.24 -2.33
CA GLU A 70 25.75 12.31 -3.18
C GLU A 70 25.72 13.49 -4.14
N LEU A 71 26.88 14.07 -4.40
CA LEU A 71 27.11 14.99 -5.51
C LEU A 71 27.64 14.19 -6.70
N ARG A 72 26.95 14.26 -7.81
CA ARG A 72 27.32 13.57 -9.06
C ARG A 72 27.42 14.50 -10.25
N SER A 73 28.15 14.09 -11.25
CA SER A 73 28.17 14.73 -12.56
C SER A 73 26.87 14.43 -13.31
N ALA A 74 26.21 15.46 -13.82
CA ALA A 74 24.98 15.31 -14.62
C ALA A 74 25.30 14.93 -16.09
N VAL A 75 26.58 14.83 -16.46
CA VAL A 75 27.01 14.44 -17.80
C VAL A 75 27.11 12.91 -17.93
N ASP A 76 27.64 12.24 -16.92
CA ASP A 76 28.00 10.82 -16.98
C ASP A 76 27.62 10.02 -15.70
N GLY A 77 26.98 10.67 -14.72
CA GLY A 77 26.59 10.05 -13.45
C GLY A 77 27.76 9.76 -12.50
N LYS A 78 28.99 10.21 -12.81
CA LYS A 78 30.17 9.94 -11.97
C LYS A 78 29.99 10.53 -10.58
N LEU A 79 30.22 9.72 -9.55
CA LEU A 79 30.28 10.18 -8.15
C LEU A 79 31.44 11.16 -7.97
N LEU A 80 31.16 12.37 -7.53
CA LEU A 80 32.12 13.41 -7.21
C LEU A 80 32.41 13.45 -5.71
N LYS A 81 31.37 13.33 -4.89
CA LYS A 81 31.51 13.33 -3.44
C LYS A 81 30.26 12.73 -2.77
N THR A 82 30.44 11.86 -1.78
CA THR A 82 29.40 11.54 -0.81
C THR A 82 29.30 12.70 0.17
N LEU A 83 28.11 13.31 0.27
CA LEU A 83 27.86 14.47 1.12
C LEU A 83 27.44 14.05 2.51
N GLU A 84 26.54 13.06 2.61
CA GLU A 84 25.99 12.58 3.87
C GLU A 84 25.52 11.12 3.75
N THR A 85 25.60 10.38 4.85
CA THR A 85 24.96 9.08 5.01
C THR A 85 24.23 9.08 6.34
N ALA A 86 22.93 8.83 6.33
CA ALA A 86 22.11 8.90 7.55
C ALA A 86 22.55 7.83 8.56
N ASP A 87 22.82 8.27 9.78
CA ASP A 87 23.18 7.39 10.90
C ASP A 87 21.91 6.84 11.57
N ILE A 88 21.73 5.53 11.49
CA ILE A 88 20.61 4.80 12.12
C ILE A 88 21.06 3.98 13.34
N SER A 89 22.24 4.23 13.88
CA SER A 89 22.78 3.48 15.03
C SER A 89 21.84 3.52 16.24
N LYS A 90 21.22 4.66 16.53
CA LYS A 90 20.24 4.82 17.62
C LYS A 90 18.97 4.02 17.38
N LEU A 91 18.47 3.95 16.13
CA LEU A 91 17.32 3.10 15.80
C LEU A 91 17.63 1.63 16.07
N LYS A 92 18.77 1.14 15.57
CA LYS A 92 19.21 -0.25 15.78
C LYS A 92 19.44 -0.56 17.25
N ALA A 93 20.04 0.35 18.01
CA ALA A 93 20.24 0.20 19.45
C ALA A 93 18.94 0.10 20.25
N ASN A 94 17.84 0.66 19.73
CA ASN A 94 16.50 0.56 20.31
C ASN A 94 15.67 -0.61 19.72
N GLY A 95 16.31 -1.58 19.08
CA GLY A 95 15.65 -2.80 18.59
C GLY A 95 14.94 -2.67 17.25
N TRP A 96 15.07 -1.52 16.55
CA TRP A 96 14.45 -1.36 15.24
C TRP A 96 15.02 -2.37 14.22
N VAL A 97 14.12 -3.02 13.49
CA VAL A 97 14.44 -3.95 12.40
C VAL A 97 13.76 -3.44 11.12
N ALA A 98 14.50 -3.44 10.02
CA ALA A 98 13.95 -3.07 8.72
C ALA A 98 12.85 -4.05 8.30
N PRO A 99 11.79 -3.59 7.61
CA PRO A 99 10.86 -4.50 6.96
C PRO A 99 11.60 -5.33 5.90
N GLU A 100 11.21 -6.60 5.77
CA GLU A 100 11.78 -7.46 4.73
C GLU A 100 11.12 -7.18 3.38
N ILE A 101 11.92 -6.93 2.36
CA ILE A 101 11.46 -6.88 0.97
C ILE A 101 11.26 -8.33 0.50
N PHE A 102 10.03 -8.68 0.15
CA PHE A 102 9.69 -10.01 -0.33
C PHE A 102 9.02 -9.95 -1.70
N LYS A 103 9.39 -10.85 -2.59
CA LYS A 103 8.73 -11.00 -3.88
C LYS A 103 8.23 -12.42 -4.11
N ALA A 104 7.07 -12.53 -4.75
CA ALA A 104 6.49 -13.79 -5.17
C ALA A 104 5.77 -13.62 -6.51
N LYS A 105 5.46 -14.73 -7.17
CA LYS A 105 4.68 -14.69 -8.41
C LYS A 105 3.22 -14.33 -8.12
N GLY A 106 2.65 -13.47 -8.96
CA GLY A 106 1.23 -13.15 -8.95
C GLY A 106 0.38 -14.23 -9.58
N ARG A 107 -0.90 -13.91 -9.80
CA ARG A 107 -1.94 -14.79 -10.32
C ARG A 107 -1.62 -15.49 -11.67
N ASP A 108 -0.78 -14.87 -12.49
CA ASP A 108 -0.34 -15.40 -13.78
C ASP A 108 0.81 -16.40 -13.66
N GLY A 109 1.35 -16.62 -12.47
CA GLY A 109 2.50 -17.49 -12.21
C GLY A 109 3.83 -17.00 -12.80
N LYS A 110 3.89 -15.78 -13.33
CA LYS A 110 5.04 -15.24 -14.07
C LYS A 110 5.52 -13.90 -13.53
N THR A 111 4.61 -12.95 -13.33
CA THR A 111 4.91 -11.59 -12.93
C THR A 111 5.27 -11.53 -11.45
N ASP A 112 6.39 -10.88 -11.12
CA ASP A 112 6.81 -10.70 -9.74
C ASP A 112 5.99 -9.59 -9.08
N MET A 113 5.35 -9.90 -7.95
CA MET A 113 4.72 -8.97 -7.03
C MET A 113 5.70 -8.65 -5.91
N TRP A 114 5.84 -7.37 -5.61
CA TRP A 114 6.80 -6.87 -4.62
C TRP A 114 6.06 -6.31 -3.42
N GLY A 115 6.49 -6.69 -2.23
CA GLY A 115 5.86 -6.26 -1.00
C GLY A 115 6.84 -6.22 0.17
N LEU A 116 6.32 -5.82 1.33
CA LEU A 116 7.04 -5.70 2.59
C LEU A 116 6.42 -6.58 3.65
N ILE A 117 7.26 -7.15 4.51
CA ILE A 117 6.87 -7.91 5.70
C ILE A 117 7.43 -7.20 6.93
N TYR A 118 6.56 -6.73 7.81
CA TYR A 118 6.89 -6.11 9.09
C TYR A 118 6.73 -7.14 10.20
N ARG A 119 7.72 -7.22 11.08
CA ARG A 119 7.73 -8.10 12.26
C ARG A 119 7.82 -7.29 13.52
N PRO A 120 7.29 -7.77 14.65
CA PRO A 120 7.48 -7.11 15.94
C PRO A 120 8.96 -7.09 16.34
N THR A 121 9.37 -6.13 17.16
CA THR A 121 10.77 -6.04 17.66
C THR A 121 11.17 -7.24 18.52
N ASN A 122 10.20 -7.88 19.18
CA ASN A 122 10.38 -9.10 19.98
C ASN A 122 10.04 -10.39 19.20
N PHE A 123 10.22 -10.37 17.88
CA PHE A 123 9.90 -11.47 16.98
C PHE A 123 10.59 -12.78 17.42
N ASP A 124 9.80 -13.86 17.47
CA ASP A 124 10.26 -15.21 17.79
C ASP A 124 9.83 -16.17 16.67
N PRO A 125 10.75 -16.69 15.87
CA PRO A 125 10.43 -17.53 14.72
C PRO A 125 9.83 -18.90 15.10
N SER A 126 9.85 -19.27 16.38
CA SER A 126 9.21 -20.49 16.88
C SER A 126 7.70 -20.34 17.14
N LYS A 127 7.19 -19.12 17.14
CA LYS A 127 5.77 -18.81 17.33
C LYS A 127 5.06 -18.70 15.99
N THR A 128 3.74 -18.74 16.04
CA THR A 128 2.88 -18.48 14.87
C THR A 128 2.13 -17.19 15.08
N TYR A 129 2.07 -16.37 14.04
CA TYR A 129 1.49 -15.02 14.06
C TYR A 129 0.37 -14.90 13.06
N PRO A 130 -0.80 -14.34 13.44
CA PRO A 130 -1.78 -13.88 12.48
C PRO A 130 -1.19 -12.81 11.57
N ILE A 131 -1.74 -12.71 10.36
CA ILE A 131 -1.29 -11.74 9.37
C ILE A 131 -2.30 -10.61 9.28
N ILE A 132 -1.83 -9.38 9.17
CA ILE A 132 -2.66 -8.20 8.82
C ILE A 132 -2.10 -7.60 7.54
N GLU A 133 -2.93 -7.48 6.54
CA GLU A 133 -2.60 -6.74 5.32
C GLU A 133 -3.06 -5.29 5.45
N TYR A 134 -2.14 -4.35 5.21
CA TYR A 134 -2.47 -2.97 4.90
C TYR A 134 -2.62 -2.83 3.39
N ILE A 135 -3.81 -2.45 2.95
CA ILE A 135 -4.10 -2.27 1.53
C ILE A 135 -4.38 -0.80 1.19
N TYR A 136 -3.73 -0.35 0.17
CA TYR A 136 -4.16 0.73 -0.70
C TYR A 136 -3.83 0.26 -2.11
N ALA A 137 -4.82 0.12 -2.97
CA ALA A 137 -4.66 -0.53 -4.26
C ALA A 137 -5.49 0.18 -5.33
N GLY A 138 -5.34 -0.26 -6.57
CA GLY A 138 -6.00 0.35 -7.71
C GLY A 138 -5.05 1.22 -8.54
N PRO A 139 -5.55 1.78 -9.65
CA PRO A 139 -4.71 2.23 -10.76
C PRO A 139 -4.13 3.64 -10.62
N GLY A 140 -4.18 4.28 -9.46
CA GLY A 140 -3.69 5.65 -9.28
C GLY A 140 -2.19 5.78 -9.02
N ASP A 141 -1.57 4.75 -8.41
CA ASP A 141 -0.16 4.78 -7.98
C ASP A 141 0.33 3.35 -7.66
N ALA A 142 1.56 3.24 -7.15
CA ALA A 142 2.07 2.10 -6.40
C ALA A 142 2.25 2.52 -4.93
N TYR A 143 1.91 1.65 -4.00
CA TYR A 143 1.66 2.07 -2.61
C TYR A 143 2.63 1.46 -1.60
N VAL A 144 3.36 0.42 -1.97
CA VAL A 144 4.40 -0.17 -1.12
C VAL A 144 5.57 0.79 -1.01
N PRO A 145 5.98 1.23 0.20
CA PRO A 145 7.12 2.12 0.37
C PRO A 145 8.39 1.58 -0.32
N LYS A 146 9.10 2.45 -1.02
CA LYS A 146 10.35 2.12 -1.72
C LYS A 146 11.55 2.84 -1.12
N SER A 147 11.33 3.89 -0.37
CA SER A 147 12.35 4.67 0.34
C SER A 147 12.39 4.31 1.82
N PHE A 148 13.50 4.66 2.48
CA PHE A 148 13.68 4.45 3.91
C PHE A 148 12.61 5.18 4.72
N THR A 149 11.78 4.42 5.41
CA THR A 149 10.74 4.92 6.30
C THR A 149 10.82 4.10 7.59
N PRO A 150 11.53 4.57 8.62
CA PRO A 150 11.83 3.79 9.82
C PRO A 150 10.58 3.37 10.60
N PHE A 151 9.53 4.19 10.53
CA PHE A 151 8.23 3.91 11.12
C PHE A 151 7.16 4.15 10.08
N PHE A 152 6.70 3.08 9.47
CA PHE A 152 5.47 3.13 8.69
C PHE A 152 4.32 2.97 9.67
N TRP A 153 3.84 4.10 10.15
CA TRP A 153 3.06 4.30 11.39
C TRP A 153 2.02 3.22 11.69
N ASN A 154 1.18 2.85 10.76
CA ASN A 154 0.14 1.87 11.01
C ASN A 154 0.69 0.42 11.03
N ALA A 155 1.59 0.06 10.10
CA ALA A 155 2.13 -1.28 9.98
C ALA A 155 3.02 -1.65 11.18
N THR A 156 3.92 -0.73 11.57
CA THR A 156 4.84 -0.95 12.69
C THR A 156 4.09 -1.09 14.01
N ALA A 157 3.10 -0.23 14.29
CA ALA A 157 2.34 -0.29 15.54
C ALA A 157 1.53 -1.59 15.66
N LEU A 158 0.92 -2.07 14.58
CA LEU A 158 0.23 -3.35 14.57
C LEU A 158 1.19 -4.54 14.73
N ALA A 159 2.39 -4.46 14.13
CA ALA A 159 3.40 -5.49 14.32
C ALA A 159 3.81 -5.62 15.80
N GLU A 160 3.97 -4.50 16.53
CA GLU A 160 4.31 -4.51 17.97
C GLU A 160 3.22 -5.16 18.85
N LEU A 161 1.97 -5.25 18.38
CA LEU A 161 0.92 -6.04 19.04
C LEU A 161 1.07 -7.57 18.82
N GLY A 162 2.07 -8.00 18.06
CA GLY A 162 2.34 -9.40 17.80
C GLY A 162 1.82 -9.92 16.46
N PHE A 163 1.43 -9.05 15.53
CA PHE A 163 1.03 -9.46 14.18
C PHE A 163 2.23 -9.45 13.21
N ILE A 164 2.15 -10.25 12.15
CA ILE A 164 2.95 -10.01 10.96
C ILE A 164 2.12 -9.07 10.07
N VAL A 165 2.66 -7.88 9.77
CA VAL A 165 1.97 -6.94 8.90
C VAL A 165 2.60 -6.98 7.52
N VAL A 166 1.77 -6.99 6.48
CA VAL A 166 2.21 -7.05 5.10
C VAL A 166 1.60 -5.95 4.25
N GLN A 167 2.32 -5.57 3.22
CA GLN A 167 1.85 -4.65 2.19
C GLN A 167 2.43 -5.10 0.84
N VAL A 168 1.62 -5.16 -0.21
CA VAL A 168 2.04 -5.62 -1.53
C VAL A 168 1.34 -4.83 -2.64
N ASP A 169 2.05 -4.58 -3.74
CA ASP A 169 1.48 -4.02 -4.96
C ASP A 169 1.16 -5.16 -5.94
N GLY A 170 -0.14 -5.43 -6.13
CA GLY A 170 -0.65 -6.38 -7.10
C GLY A 170 -0.91 -5.78 -8.49
N MET A 171 -1.36 -6.60 -9.43
CA MET A 171 -1.81 -6.13 -10.73
C MET A 171 -2.96 -5.14 -10.56
N GLY A 172 -2.93 -4.05 -11.34
CA GLY A 172 -3.86 -2.94 -11.24
C GLY A 172 -3.21 -1.66 -10.73
N THR A 173 -2.03 -1.73 -10.07
CA THR A 173 -1.25 -0.54 -9.69
C THR A 173 -0.43 -0.01 -10.88
N SER A 174 0.04 1.25 -10.77
CA SER A 174 0.82 1.94 -11.81
C SER A 174 2.28 1.47 -11.91
N TYR A 175 3.04 2.08 -12.81
CA TYR A 175 4.50 1.92 -13.04
C TYR A 175 4.99 0.58 -13.58
N ARG A 176 4.12 -0.37 -13.86
CA ARG A 176 4.48 -1.70 -14.42
C ARG A 176 4.02 -1.89 -15.86
N GLY A 177 3.55 -0.81 -16.49
CA GLY A 177 3.04 -0.79 -17.86
C GLY A 177 1.57 -1.14 -17.98
N LYS A 178 1.00 -0.78 -19.14
CA LYS A 178 -0.45 -0.77 -19.41
C LYS A 178 -1.15 -2.09 -19.07
N LYS A 179 -0.60 -3.24 -19.48
CA LYS A 179 -1.22 -4.55 -19.23
C LYS A 179 -1.32 -4.91 -17.74
N PHE A 180 -0.41 -4.41 -16.93
CA PHE A 180 -0.42 -4.64 -15.50
C PHE A 180 -1.49 -3.77 -14.83
N GLU A 181 -1.60 -2.52 -15.25
CA GLU A 181 -2.54 -1.54 -14.70
C GLU A 181 -3.99 -1.80 -15.14
N GLU A 182 -4.21 -2.13 -16.41
CA GLU A 182 -5.55 -2.32 -16.98
C GLU A 182 -6.33 -3.51 -16.43
N ILE A 183 -5.75 -4.35 -15.59
CA ILE A 183 -6.48 -5.45 -14.92
C ILE A 183 -7.65 -4.89 -14.08
N CYS A 184 -7.52 -3.66 -13.56
CA CYS A 184 -8.56 -2.95 -12.83
C CYS A 184 -9.58 -2.23 -13.71
N TYR A 185 -9.33 -2.08 -15.01
CA TYR A 185 -10.23 -1.33 -15.86
C TYR A 185 -11.61 -1.99 -15.91
N LYS A 186 -12.65 -1.22 -15.52
CA LYS A 186 -14.02 -1.73 -15.32
C LYS A 186 -14.13 -2.86 -14.29
N ASN A 187 -13.14 -3.03 -13.44
CA ASN A 187 -13.03 -4.15 -12.52
C ASN A 187 -12.33 -3.76 -11.20
N LEU A 188 -12.70 -2.62 -10.61
CA LEU A 188 -12.11 -2.16 -9.34
C LEU A 188 -12.33 -3.11 -8.16
N LYS A 189 -13.30 -4.03 -8.24
CA LYS A 189 -13.46 -5.10 -7.24
C LYS A 189 -12.27 -6.07 -7.18
N ASP A 190 -11.44 -6.12 -8.23
CA ASP A 190 -10.23 -6.93 -8.25
C ASP A 190 -9.07 -6.24 -7.51
N ALA A 191 -8.69 -5.05 -7.94
CA ALA A 191 -7.65 -4.19 -7.36
C ALA A 191 -6.40 -4.94 -6.85
N GLY A 192 -6.01 -6.04 -7.51
CA GLY A 192 -4.85 -6.86 -7.15
C GLY A 192 -5.11 -7.93 -6.09
N LEU A 193 -6.28 -8.03 -5.48
CA LEU A 193 -6.57 -8.97 -4.39
C LEU A 193 -6.16 -10.44 -4.68
N PRO A 194 -6.38 -11.01 -5.87
CA PRO A 194 -5.88 -12.35 -6.18
C PRO A 194 -4.35 -12.46 -6.14
N ASP A 195 -3.61 -11.41 -6.51
CA ASP A 195 -2.14 -11.37 -6.42
C ASP A 195 -1.67 -11.26 -4.98
N HIS A 196 -2.34 -10.43 -4.17
CA HIS A 196 -2.08 -10.25 -2.75
C HIS A 196 -2.24 -11.58 -2.01
N ILE A 197 -3.32 -12.32 -2.26
CA ILE A 197 -3.57 -13.65 -1.70
C ILE A 197 -2.47 -14.64 -2.10
N GLN A 198 -2.07 -14.68 -3.37
CA GLN A 198 -0.99 -15.56 -3.82
C GLN A 198 0.35 -15.20 -3.17
N TRP A 199 0.65 -13.90 -3.05
CA TRP A 199 1.86 -13.41 -2.42
C TRP A 199 1.91 -13.78 -0.93
N ILE A 200 0.82 -13.58 -0.19
CA ILE A 200 0.74 -13.95 1.24
C ILE A 200 0.90 -15.47 1.42
N LYS A 201 0.25 -16.28 0.58
CA LYS A 201 0.40 -17.74 0.61
C LYS A 201 1.85 -18.17 0.32
N ALA A 202 2.52 -17.51 -0.63
CA ALA A 202 3.92 -17.79 -0.94
C ALA A 202 4.85 -17.38 0.20
N ALA A 203 4.58 -16.24 0.86
CA ALA A 203 5.32 -15.82 2.05
C ALA A 203 5.14 -16.81 3.20
N ALA A 204 3.92 -17.24 3.48
CA ALA A 204 3.63 -18.23 4.53
C ALA A 204 4.24 -19.61 4.24
N ALA A 205 4.30 -20.01 2.97
CA ALA A 205 4.99 -21.25 2.58
C ALA A 205 6.51 -21.19 2.83
N LYS A 206 7.12 -20.01 2.70
CA LYS A 206 8.53 -19.77 3.02
C LYS A 206 8.76 -19.59 4.51
N TYR A 207 7.83 -18.97 5.21
CA TYR A 207 7.92 -18.58 6.61
C TYR A 207 6.81 -19.24 7.45
N PRO A 208 7.06 -20.42 8.06
CA PRO A 208 6.03 -21.18 8.79
C PRO A 208 5.41 -20.45 10.00
N TYR A 209 6.03 -19.37 10.47
CA TYR A 209 5.47 -18.52 11.51
C TYR A 209 4.32 -17.61 11.03
N MET A 210 4.09 -17.48 9.72
CA MET A 210 2.99 -16.69 9.14
C MET A 210 1.74 -17.56 8.96
N ASP A 211 0.67 -17.26 9.69
CA ASP A 211 -0.59 -18.02 9.61
C ASP A 211 -1.48 -17.50 8.48
N ALA A 212 -1.32 -18.07 7.28
CA ALA A 212 -2.17 -17.73 6.12
C ALA A 212 -3.65 -18.16 6.26
N ASN A 213 -4.02 -18.92 7.32
CA ASN A 213 -5.42 -19.23 7.62
C ASN A 213 -6.07 -18.18 8.52
N ASN A 214 -5.32 -17.19 8.98
CA ASN A 214 -5.77 -16.18 9.93
C ASN A 214 -5.31 -14.79 9.50
N VAL A 215 -5.90 -14.27 8.40
CA VAL A 215 -5.52 -13.02 7.75
C VAL A 215 -6.61 -11.98 7.91
N GLY A 216 -6.25 -10.83 8.49
CA GLY A 216 -7.07 -9.61 8.51
C GLY A 216 -6.60 -8.61 7.44
N ILE A 217 -7.43 -7.62 7.13
CA ILE A 217 -7.11 -6.58 6.14
C ILE A 217 -7.64 -5.23 6.59
N TYR A 218 -6.93 -4.14 6.29
CA TYR A 218 -7.42 -2.79 6.53
C TYR A 218 -6.91 -1.79 5.50
N GLY A 219 -7.70 -0.73 5.31
CA GLY A 219 -7.32 0.36 4.44
C GLY A 219 -8.22 1.58 4.59
N MET A 220 -7.84 2.66 3.94
CA MET A 220 -8.57 3.94 3.92
C MET A 220 -8.82 4.37 2.48
N SER A 221 -9.91 5.11 2.23
CA SER A 221 -10.19 5.65 0.88
C SER A 221 -10.40 4.52 -0.15
N ALA A 222 -9.64 4.47 -1.23
CA ALA A 222 -9.61 3.30 -2.11
C ALA A 222 -9.28 2.02 -1.32
N GLY A 223 -8.32 2.07 -0.38
CA GLY A 223 -8.04 0.94 0.50
C GLY A 223 -9.21 0.57 1.43
N GLY A 224 -10.05 1.51 1.80
CA GLY A 224 -11.32 1.25 2.50
C GLY A 224 -12.32 0.51 1.61
N GLN A 225 -12.45 0.91 0.36
CA GLN A 225 -13.22 0.16 -0.64
C GLN A 225 -12.68 -1.27 -0.76
N GLU A 226 -11.35 -1.43 -0.97
CA GLU A 226 -10.72 -2.71 -1.21
C GLU A 226 -10.76 -3.65 0.00
N SER A 227 -10.58 -3.14 1.23
CA SER A 227 -10.69 -3.97 2.44
C SER A 227 -12.11 -4.50 2.66
N THR A 228 -13.14 -3.73 2.32
CA THR A 228 -14.53 -4.23 2.29
C THR A 228 -14.73 -5.24 1.16
N THR A 229 -14.24 -4.93 -0.04
CA THR A 229 -14.30 -5.82 -1.22
C THR A 229 -13.64 -7.17 -0.92
N ALA A 230 -12.51 -7.17 -0.20
CA ALA A 230 -11.82 -8.39 0.21
C ALA A 230 -12.72 -9.34 1.01
N LEU A 231 -13.55 -8.81 1.92
CA LEU A 231 -14.52 -9.67 2.65
C LEU A 231 -15.67 -10.14 1.77
N LEU A 232 -16.17 -9.29 0.87
CA LEU A 232 -17.34 -9.61 0.04
C LEU A 232 -17.03 -10.66 -1.04
N PHE A 233 -15.79 -10.70 -1.54
CA PHE A 233 -15.39 -11.58 -2.65
C PHE A 233 -14.33 -12.63 -2.28
N HIS A 234 -13.61 -12.45 -1.16
CA HIS A 234 -12.53 -13.33 -0.70
C HIS A 234 -12.62 -13.62 0.81
N GLY A 235 -13.85 -13.69 1.36
CA GLY A 235 -14.11 -13.99 2.77
C GLY A 235 -13.73 -15.42 3.20
N ASP A 236 -13.42 -16.30 2.25
CA ASP A 236 -12.77 -17.59 2.49
C ASP A 236 -11.32 -17.41 2.97
N PHE A 237 -10.61 -16.43 2.44
CA PHE A 237 -9.23 -16.11 2.81
C PHE A 237 -9.15 -15.09 3.95
N TYR A 238 -9.75 -13.89 3.79
CA TYR A 238 -9.74 -12.83 4.81
C TYR A 238 -10.76 -13.11 5.92
N LYS A 239 -10.34 -12.99 7.18
CA LYS A 239 -11.15 -13.34 8.36
C LYS A 239 -11.85 -12.15 9.00
N CYS A 240 -11.33 -10.94 8.80
CA CYS A 240 -11.95 -9.69 9.23
C CYS A 240 -11.36 -8.50 8.47
N ALA A 241 -12.10 -7.37 8.40
CA ALA A 241 -11.61 -6.15 7.79
C ALA A 241 -11.98 -4.91 8.59
N TYR A 242 -11.05 -3.93 8.61
CA TYR A 242 -11.31 -2.56 9.01
C TYR A 242 -11.26 -1.67 7.77
N SER A 243 -12.34 -0.96 7.50
CA SER A 243 -12.53 -0.14 6.30
C SER A 243 -12.82 1.30 6.70
N SER A 244 -11.94 2.22 6.34
CA SER A 244 -12.12 3.64 6.66
C SER A 244 -12.36 4.49 5.43
N CYS A 245 -13.36 5.37 5.47
CA CYS A 245 -13.66 6.37 4.44
C CYS A 245 -13.69 5.81 3.02
N GLY A 246 -14.27 4.61 2.83
CA GLY A 246 -14.20 3.88 1.56
C GLY A 246 -15.07 4.49 0.45
N CYS A 247 -14.56 4.46 -0.79
CA CYS A 247 -15.30 4.81 -2.02
C CYS A 247 -16.18 3.63 -2.44
N HIS A 248 -17.20 3.26 -1.67
CA HIS A 248 -17.90 2.00 -1.77
C HIS A 248 -18.79 1.82 -3.01
N ASP A 249 -19.12 2.92 -3.70
CA ASP A 249 -19.86 2.87 -4.95
C ASP A 249 -19.32 3.91 -5.92
N ASN A 250 -18.72 3.46 -7.02
CA ASN A 250 -18.06 4.33 -7.98
C ASN A 250 -19.03 5.19 -8.83
N ARG A 251 -20.35 5.06 -8.63
CA ARG A 251 -21.35 5.92 -9.26
C ARG A 251 -21.62 7.20 -8.46
N MET A 252 -21.14 7.32 -7.23
CA MET A 252 -21.43 8.47 -6.35
C MET A 252 -20.22 9.28 -5.90
N ASP A 253 -19.02 8.85 -6.22
CA ASP A 253 -17.80 9.57 -5.88
C ASP A 253 -17.37 10.48 -7.05
N LYS A 254 -16.15 10.99 -7.04
CA LYS A 254 -15.59 11.94 -8.02
C LYS A 254 -15.59 11.36 -9.44
N ILE A 255 -16.24 12.03 -10.38
CA ILE A 255 -16.31 11.63 -11.80
C ILE A 255 -14.91 11.38 -12.36
N TRP A 256 -13.98 12.32 -12.15
CA TRP A 256 -12.62 12.24 -12.68
C TRP A 256 -11.84 11.01 -12.17
N TRP A 257 -12.13 10.52 -10.94
CA TRP A 257 -11.54 9.30 -10.39
C TRP A 257 -12.22 8.06 -10.96
N ASN A 258 -13.53 8.02 -10.90
CA ASN A 258 -14.27 6.82 -11.21
C ASN A 258 -14.32 6.52 -12.71
N GLU A 259 -14.61 7.51 -13.56
CA GLU A 259 -14.78 7.29 -15.00
C GLU A 259 -13.47 6.95 -15.70
N GLN A 260 -12.34 7.45 -15.23
CA GLN A 260 -11.05 7.09 -15.85
C GLN A 260 -10.71 5.60 -15.63
N TRP A 261 -11.20 4.97 -14.57
CA TRP A 261 -10.93 3.56 -14.27
C TRP A 261 -12.10 2.63 -14.62
N MET A 262 -13.31 3.12 -14.47
CA MET A 262 -14.53 2.37 -14.73
C MET A 262 -15.13 2.63 -16.13
N GLY A 263 -14.65 3.65 -16.83
CA GLY A 263 -15.08 4.00 -18.17
C GLY A 263 -16.42 4.75 -18.25
N TRP A 264 -16.73 5.22 -19.44
CA TRP A 264 -17.97 5.89 -19.78
C TRP A 264 -18.58 5.27 -21.05
N PRO A 265 -19.91 5.14 -21.17
CA PRO A 265 -20.93 5.47 -20.16
C PRO A 265 -20.92 4.51 -18.97
N VAL A 266 -21.58 4.91 -17.86
CA VAL A 266 -21.80 4.05 -16.69
C VAL A 266 -22.57 2.81 -17.13
N ASP A 267 -22.01 1.62 -16.87
CA ASP A 267 -22.57 0.32 -17.24
C ASP A 267 -22.66 -0.66 -16.05
N SER A 268 -22.96 -1.93 -16.31
CA SER A 268 -23.12 -2.95 -15.28
C SER A 268 -21.85 -3.16 -14.42
N SER A 269 -20.67 -2.85 -14.94
CA SER A 269 -19.41 -3.01 -14.20
C SER A 269 -19.37 -2.19 -12.92
N TYR A 270 -20.00 -1.01 -12.92
CA TYR A 270 -20.13 -0.19 -11.72
C TYR A 270 -20.95 -0.87 -10.62
N VAL A 271 -22.02 -1.55 -10.99
CA VAL A 271 -22.86 -2.33 -10.05
C VAL A 271 -22.10 -3.56 -9.55
N GLU A 272 -21.43 -4.26 -10.44
CA GLU A 272 -20.67 -5.47 -10.12
C GLU A 272 -19.50 -5.18 -9.17
N CYS A 273 -18.90 -3.97 -9.23
CA CYS A 273 -17.82 -3.54 -8.36
C CYS A 273 -18.30 -2.84 -7.07
N SER A 274 -19.61 -2.52 -6.96
CA SER A 274 -20.14 -1.78 -5.82
C SER A 274 -20.21 -2.62 -4.54
N ASN A 275 -19.60 -2.16 -3.47
CA ASN A 275 -19.73 -2.76 -2.16
C ASN A 275 -21.17 -2.62 -1.61
N VAL A 276 -21.89 -1.56 -1.98
CA VAL A 276 -23.29 -1.35 -1.63
C VAL A 276 -24.17 -2.45 -2.23
N TYR A 277 -23.99 -2.72 -3.52
CA TYR A 277 -24.78 -3.75 -4.22
C TYR A 277 -24.44 -5.17 -3.73
N ASN A 278 -23.18 -5.42 -3.39
CA ASN A 278 -22.68 -6.73 -2.97
C ASN A 278 -22.71 -6.94 -1.44
N ALA A 279 -23.24 -6.01 -0.66
CA ALA A 279 -23.26 -6.07 0.81
C ALA A 279 -23.87 -7.37 1.39
N HIS A 280 -24.84 -7.98 0.68
CA HIS A 280 -25.44 -9.25 1.03
C HIS A 280 -24.48 -10.44 1.14
N LYS A 281 -23.27 -10.32 0.54
CA LYS A 281 -22.23 -11.36 0.58
C LYS A 281 -21.38 -11.34 1.85
N LEU A 282 -21.55 -10.35 2.73
CA LEU A 282 -20.75 -10.25 3.96
C LEU A 282 -21.01 -11.45 4.88
N GLU A 283 -19.95 -12.20 5.23
CA GLU A 283 -20.01 -13.33 6.15
C GLU A 283 -18.94 -13.24 7.26
N ARG A 284 -18.13 -12.20 7.23
CA ARG A 284 -17.02 -12.02 8.16
C ARG A 284 -17.12 -10.70 8.90
N PRO A 285 -16.52 -10.57 10.10
CA PRO A 285 -16.52 -9.32 10.85
C PRO A 285 -15.99 -8.15 10.03
N LEU A 286 -16.75 -7.08 9.95
CA LEU A 286 -16.43 -5.84 9.27
C LEU A 286 -16.58 -4.68 10.26
N MET A 287 -15.56 -3.84 10.39
CA MET A 287 -15.65 -2.56 11.05
C MET A 287 -15.50 -1.44 10.02
N LEU A 288 -16.53 -0.61 9.92
CA LEU A 288 -16.54 0.60 9.10
C LEU A 288 -16.17 1.81 9.96
N ALA A 289 -15.35 2.70 9.45
CA ALA A 289 -15.01 3.98 10.07
C ALA A 289 -15.20 5.12 9.08
N VAL A 290 -15.67 6.27 9.55
CA VAL A 290 -15.90 7.45 8.70
C VAL A 290 -15.68 8.73 9.49
N GLY A 291 -15.00 9.72 8.89
CA GLY A 291 -14.97 11.08 9.41
C GLY A 291 -16.29 11.78 9.17
N GLU A 292 -16.84 12.43 10.21
CA GLU A 292 -18.15 13.09 10.13
C GLU A 292 -18.23 14.14 9.02
N ILE A 293 -17.14 14.88 8.83
CA ILE A 293 -17.06 15.96 7.84
C ILE A 293 -16.02 15.66 6.75
N ASP A 294 -15.95 14.39 6.32
CA ASP A 294 -15.07 13.99 5.22
C ASP A 294 -15.46 14.78 3.95
N ASN A 295 -14.52 15.57 3.45
CA ASN A 295 -14.68 16.40 2.26
C ASN A 295 -13.93 15.84 1.04
N ASN A 296 -13.38 14.63 1.14
CA ASN A 296 -12.74 13.92 0.05
C ASN A 296 -13.64 12.78 -0.46
N VAL A 297 -14.02 11.85 0.40
CA VAL A 297 -15.03 10.83 0.12
C VAL A 297 -16.23 11.10 1.02
N ASP A 298 -17.35 11.50 0.40
CA ASP A 298 -18.55 11.87 1.14
C ASP A 298 -18.96 10.75 2.12
N PRO A 299 -19.22 11.06 3.41
CA PRO A 299 -19.69 10.09 4.40
C PRO A 299 -20.88 9.24 3.94
N ALA A 300 -21.71 9.77 3.03
CA ALA A 300 -22.80 9.03 2.42
C ALA A 300 -22.35 7.76 1.71
N SER A 301 -21.09 7.67 1.20
CA SER A 301 -20.54 6.43 0.64
C SER A 301 -20.56 5.30 1.66
N THR A 302 -20.09 5.56 2.88
CA THR A 302 -20.14 4.61 3.99
C THR A 302 -21.58 4.34 4.45
N TYR A 303 -22.42 5.36 4.58
CA TYR A 303 -23.82 5.19 5.03
C TYR A 303 -24.66 4.39 4.03
N GLN A 304 -24.38 4.43 2.75
CA GLN A 304 -25.04 3.56 1.77
C GLN A 304 -24.70 2.09 1.99
N VAL A 305 -23.44 1.77 2.31
CA VAL A 305 -23.05 0.40 2.68
C VAL A 305 -23.73 -0.03 3.97
N VAL A 306 -23.74 0.81 4.99
CA VAL A 306 -24.47 0.56 6.26
C VAL A 306 -25.92 0.18 5.98
N ASN A 307 -26.65 1.02 5.24
CA ASN A 307 -28.05 0.75 4.89
C ASN A 307 -28.23 -0.55 4.09
N ALA A 308 -27.29 -0.88 3.22
CA ALA A 308 -27.34 -2.13 2.45
C ALA A 308 -27.09 -3.37 3.32
N LEU A 309 -26.15 -3.28 4.27
CA LEU A 309 -25.85 -4.33 5.24
C LEU A 309 -27.05 -4.57 6.19
N GLU A 310 -27.66 -3.50 6.71
CA GLU A 310 -28.87 -3.58 7.55
C GLU A 310 -30.01 -4.29 6.81
N LYS A 311 -30.30 -3.89 5.56
CA LYS A 311 -31.33 -4.53 4.73
C LYS A 311 -31.02 -6.00 4.41
N ALA A 312 -29.75 -6.36 4.36
CA ALA A 312 -29.30 -7.74 4.13
C ALA A 312 -29.23 -8.56 5.44
N GLY A 313 -29.55 -7.97 6.60
CA GLY A 313 -29.48 -8.64 7.91
C GLY A 313 -28.05 -9.04 8.30
N LYS A 314 -27.06 -8.22 7.97
CA LYS A 314 -25.65 -8.49 8.26
C LYS A 314 -25.19 -7.73 9.50
N ASP A 315 -24.38 -8.39 10.33
CA ASP A 315 -23.72 -7.77 11.49
C ASP A 315 -22.43 -7.05 11.07
N PHE A 316 -22.21 -5.86 11.60
CA PHE A 316 -21.01 -5.04 11.39
C PHE A 316 -20.84 -4.03 12.51
N ASP A 317 -19.62 -3.50 12.66
CA ASP A 317 -19.33 -2.37 13.54
C ASP A 317 -19.23 -1.07 12.73
N LEU A 318 -19.72 0.05 13.29
CA LEU A 318 -19.59 1.38 12.70
C LEU A 318 -19.00 2.36 13.70
N ILE A 319 -17.98 3.11 13.28
CA ILE A 319 -17.41 4.23 14.01
C ILE A 319 -17.57 5.51 13.19
N VAL A 320 -18.25 6.50 13.73
CA VAL A 320 -18.23 7.87 13.22
C VAL A 320 -17.28 8.69 14.07
N ILE A 321 -16.32 9.38 13.45
CA ILE A 321 -15.36 10.23 14.15
C ILE A 321 -15.83 11.68 14.05
N PRO A 322 -16.39 12.27 15.13
CA PRO A 322 -16.93 13.63 15.10
C PRO A 322 -15.86 14.67 14.77
N GLY A 323 -16.20 15.60 13.88
CA GLY A 323 -15.33 16.69 13.45
C GLY A 323 -14.13 16.28 12.60
N ALA A 324 -13.92 14.99 12.35
CA ALA A 324 -12.84 14.52 11.51
C ALA A 324 -13.20 14.58 10.03
N ARG A 325 -12.16 14.88 9.22
CA ARG A 325 -12.22 14.85 7.76
C ARG A 325 -11.87 13.45 7.22
N HIS A 326 -11.19 13.38 6.08
CA HIS A 326 -10.72 12.13 5.50
C HIS A 326 -9.63 11.50 6.38
N THR A 327 -9.94 10.39 7.06
CA THR A 327 -9.10 9.87 8.15
C THR A 327 -9.13 8.34 8.23
N MET A 328 -8.04 7.74 8.74
CA MET A 328 -8.00 6.34 9.16
C MET A 328 -8.75 6.10 10.49
N GLY A 329 -9.24 7.14 11.16
CA GLY A 329 -10.02 7.06 12.39
C GLY A 329 -9.45 7.86 13.57
N GLU A 330 -8.42 8.67 13.38
CA GLU A 330 -7.71 9.40 14.42
C GLU A 330 -7.22 8.44 15.54
N ALA A 331 -6.80 8.93 16.68
CA ALA A 331 -6.34 8.10 17.78
C ALA A 331 -7.42 7.13 18.31
N PHE A 332 -8.69 7.57 18.33
CA PHE A 332 -9.79 6.70 18.77
C PHE A 332 -10.04 5.54 17.81
N GLY A 333 -10.13 5.82 16.50
CA GLY A 333 -10.36 4.79 15.50
C GLY A 333 -9.15 3.86 15.35
N GLU A 334 -7.92 4.38 15.56
CA GLU A 334 -6.71 3.56 15.58
C GLU A 334 -6.77 2.52 16.70
N HIS A 335 -7.09 2.94 17.92
CA HIS A 335 -7.26 2.01 19.03
C HIS A 335 -8.39 0.99 18.75
N LYS A 336 -9.52 1.44 18.23
CA LYS A 336 -10.64 0.53 17.87
C LYS A 336 -10.23 -0.48 16.80
N ARG A 337 -9.40 -0.09 15.85
CA ARG A 337 -8.82 -1.00 14.84
C ARG A 337 -7.92 -2.05 15.50
N PHE A 338 -7.07 -1.65 16.45
CA PHE A 338 -6.21 -2.56 17.19
C PHE A 338 -7.03 -3.56 18.01
N ASP A 339 -7.99 -3.09 18.77
CA ASP A 339 -8.95 -3.92 19.52
C ASP A 339 -9.67 -4.92 18.61
N PHE A 340 -10.12 -4.45 17.46
CA PHE A 340 -10.83 -5.26 16.48
C PHE A 340 -9.98 -6.44 15.97
N PHE A 341 -8.73 -6.18 15.57
CA PHE A 341 -7.85 -7.25 15.12
C PHE A 341 -7.45 -8.20 16.25
N VAL A 342 -7.17 -7.71 17.44
CA VAL A 342 -6.88 -8.56 18.62
C VAL A 342 -8.08 -9.48 18.87
N LYS A 343 -9.29 -8.94 18.90
CA LYS A 343 -10.51 -9.73 19.14
C LYS A 343 -10.75 -10.78 18.05
N HIS A 344 -10.60 -10.40 16.76
CA HIS A 344 -11.02 -11.27 15.66
C HIS A 344 -9.92 -12.22 15.16
N LEU A 345 -8.64 -11.93 15.38
CA LEU A 345 -7.54 -12.78 14.95
C LEU A 345 -6.95 -13.60 16.11
N TYR A 346 -6.74 -13.00 17.29
CA TYR A 346 -6.28 -13.74 18.48
C TYR A 346 -7.40 -14.40 19.28
N LYS A 347 -8.67 -14.02 19.05
CA LYS A 347 -9.84 -14.53 19.79
C LYS A 347 -9.76 -14.24 21.30
N VAL A 348 -9.18 -13.12 21.66
CA VAL A 348 -9.10 -12.60 23.03
C VAL A 348 -9.77 -11.24 23.12
N ASP A 349 -10.38 -10.94 24.27
CA ASP A 349 -10.91 -9.61 24.51
C ASP A 349 -9.78 -8.62 24.78
N PRO A 350 -9.74 -7.47 24.07
CA PRO A 350 -8.75 -6.45 24.34
C PRO A 350 -8.97 -5.79 25.70
N PRO A 351 -7.93 -5.22 26.33
CA PRO A 351 -8.09 -4.50 27.61
C PRO A 351 -8.99 -3.28 27.42
N LYS A 352 -9.73 -2.92 28.48
CA LYS A 352 -10.55 -1.70 28.45
C LYS A 352 -9.65 -0.46 28.50
N TRP A 353 -10.02 0.60 27.80
CA TRP A 353 -9.31 1.87 27.83
C TRP A 353 -9.13 2.44 29.24
N SER A 354 -10.15 2.25 30.11
CA SER A 354 -10.07 2.63 31.52
C SER A 354 -8.90 1.98 32.26
N ASP A 355 -8.48 0.81 31.82
CA ASP A 355 -7.47 -0.01 32.48
C ASP A 355 -6.06 0.31 31.96
N LEU A 356 -5.94 1.15 30.93
CA LEU A 356 -4.69 1.57 30.29
C LEU A 356 -4.18 2.95 30.75
N LYS A 357 -4.79 3.56 31.77
CA LYS A 357 -4.44 4.90 32.31
C LYS A 357 -3.36 4.82 33.37
#